data_b593cef49e43ca55199e84f157274409
#
_entry.id   b593cef49e43ca55199e84f157274409
#
_cell.length_a   1.000
_cell.length_b   1.000
_cell.length_c   1.000
_cell.angle_alpha   90.00
_cell.angle_beta   90.00
_cell.angle_gamma   90.00
#
_symmetry.space_group_name_H-M   'P 1'
#
loop_
_entity.id
_entity.type
_entity.pdbx_description
1 polymer ?
#
loop_
_entity_poly.entity_id
_entity_poly.type
_entity_poly.pdbx_seq_one_letter_code
_entity_poly.pdbx_strand_id
1 'polypeptide(L)'
;MKNGSNDINILEQQMANNEDICCSCGIIDSFPKAFFDNYQIADVGIIVCTSGKFTIRCEDVEYVVNKGETAFLSHDVHFSVTKHSADCSVVIILYRADSIRDILGITIVGMKFIEMLNPRDCWVMHTGHEDELTKYSELLALNNSDNNVFAANERRLLLLSLTYRLCNIFHEISKDSDNASSRKLEIYMQLIQLIDKYYTSERGVRFYADRLCLSPKYLTSLVKSVSDNSVQELVFKAITKKAISLITTTDKSIKEIADYLNFPNASAFGTFFKKQVGMSPINYRQKES
;
A
#
# COMPACT_ATOMS: atom_id res chain seq x y z
N MET A 1 -8.13 2.79 33.07
CA MET A 1 -6.67 2.88 33.13
C MET A 1 -6.03 1.52 33.45
N LYS A 2 -6.28 0.47 32.65
CA LYS A 2 -5.65 -0.87 32.84
C LYS A 2 -5.31 -1.59 31.55
N ASN A 3 -5.45 -0.96 30.36
CA ASN A 3 -5.19 -1.62 29.08
C ASN A 3 -3.78 -1.41 28.52
N GLY A 4 -3.01 -0.43 28.97
CA GLY A 4 -1.74 -0.07 28.35
C GLY A 4 -0.62 -1.13 28.44
N SER A 5 -0.58 -1.96 29.48
CA SER A 5 0.50 -2.96 29.63
C SER A 5 0.28 -4.24 28.82
N ASN A 6 -0.97 -4.56 28.45
CA ASN A 6 -1.27 -5.73 27.62
C ASN A 6 -0.98 -5.43 26.13
N ASP A 7 -1.24 -4.22 25.67
CA ASP A 7 -1.08 -3.85 24.25
C ASP A 7 0.38 -3.80 23.82
N ILE A 8 1.30 -3.48 24.74
CA ILE A 8 2.75 -3.41 24.49
C ILE A 8 3.34 -4.81 24.27
N ASN A 9 2.98 -5.76 25.12
CA ASN A 9 3.40 -7.15 24.93
C ASN A 9 2.90 -7.73 23.60
N ILE A 10 1.76 -7.26 23.12
CA ILE A 10 1.19 -7.65 21.82
C ILE A 10 2.05 -7.10 20.68
N LEU A 11 2.40 -5.82 20.70
CA LEU A 11 3.22 -5.20 19.65
C LEU A 11 4.62 -5.85 19.58
N GLU A 12 5.28 -6.08 20.74
CA GLU A 12 6.58 -6.78 20.77
C GLU A 12 6.48 -8.21 20.22
N GLN A 13 5.41 -8.93 20.54
CA GLN A 13 5.16 -10.26 20.00
C GLN A 13 4.89 -10.23 18.49
N GLN A 14 4.10 -9.27 18.00
CA GLN A 14 3.83 -9.09 16.57
C GLN A 14 5.10 -8.79 15.80
N MET A 15 5.96 -7.91 16.33
CA MET A 15 7.25 -7.59 15.75
C MET A 15 8.20 -8.80 15.76
N ALA A 16 8.26 -9.52 16.89
CA ALA A 16 9.11 -10.72 17.03
C ALA A 16 8.65 -11.87 16.13
N ASN A 17 7.35 -12.02 15.92
CA ASN A 17 6.76 -13.00 15.02
C ASN A 17 6.81 -12.59 13.55
N ASN A 18 7.32 -11.39 13.25
CA ASN A 18 7.36 -10.83 11.89
C ASN A 18 5.96 -10.81 11.24
N GLU A 19 4.93 -10.42 12.03
CA GLU A 19 3.56 -10.33 11.56
C GLU A 19 3.41 -9.26 10.48
N ASP A 20 2.50 -9.51 9.54
CA ASP A 20 2.26 -8.60 8.41
C ASP A 20 1.67 -7.26 8.82
N ILE A 21 1.05 -7.20 10.00
CA ILE A 21 0.41 -6.01 10.57
C ILE A 21 0.76 -5.93 12.04
N CYS A 22 1.38 -4.83 12.44
CA CYS A 22 1.66 -4.49 13.82
C CYS A 22 0.98 -3.17 14.14
N CYS A 23 0.10 -3.12 15.13
CA CYS A 23 -0.56 -1.88 15.52
C CYS A 23 -0.73 -1.81 17.04
N SER A 24 -0.58 -0.62 17.59
CA SER A 24 -0.78 -0.33 19.00
C SER A 24 -1.03 1.16 19.24
N CYS A 25 -1.63 1.48 20.39
CA CYS A 25 -1.80 2.84 20.85
C CYS A 25 -1.40 2.95 22.33
N GLY A 26 -0.80 4.06 22.73
CA GLY A 26 -0.43 4.27 24.13
C GLY A 26 0.59 5.38 24.34
N ILE A 27 1.10 5.46 25.59
CA ILE A 27 2.16 6.38 25.96
C ILE A 27 3.47 5.91 25.30
N ILE A 28 4.22 6.82 24.72
CA ILE A 28 5.40 6.50 23.90
C ILE A 28 6.47 5.72 24.68
N ASP A 29 6.66 6.01 25.97
CA ASP A 29 7.60 5.31 26.85
C ASP A 29 7.30 3.81 27.03
N SER A 30 6.10 3.41 26.69
CA SER A 30 5.65 2.03 26.82
C SER A 30 5.89 1.20 25.55
N PHE A 31 6.39 1.82 24.48
CA PHE A 31 6.66 1.12 23.23
C PHE A 31 7.99 0.32 23.26
N PRO A 32 8.16 -0.66 22.37
CA PRO A 32 9.36 -1.48 22.29
C PRO A 32 10.64 -0.65 22.24
N LYS A 33 11.68 -1.08 22.97
CA LYS A 33 13.00 -0.42 22.96
C LYS A 33 13.58 -0.28 21.55
N ALA A 34 13.24 -1.20 20.65
CA ALA A 34 13.66 -1.15 19.24
C ALA A 34 13.28 0.16 18.55
N PHE A 35 12.17 0.81 18.92
CA PHE A 35 11.77 2.10 18.33
C PHE A 35 12.65 3.27 18.75
N PHE A 36 13.38 3.10 19.84
CA PHE A 36 14.35 4.09 20.32
C PHE A 36 15.78 3.80 19.82
N ASP A 37 15.97 2.62 19.15
CA ASP A 37 17.29 2.08 18.85
C ASP A 37 17.40 1.59 17.38
N ASN A 38 17.08 2.48 16.45
CA ASN A 38 17.25 2.26 15.00
C ASN A 38 16.40 1.11 14.42
N TYR A 39 15.09 1.20 14.56
CA TYR A 39 14.16 0.22 14.02
C TYR A 39 13.98 0.34 12.50
N GLN A 40 14.09 -0.77 11.78
CA GLN A 40 13.84 -0.83 10.35
C GLN A 40 12.38 -1.16 10.05
N ILE A 41 11.73 -0.33 9.24
CA ILE A 41 10.36 -0.57 8.75
C ILE A 41 10.42 -1.45 7.51
N ALA A 42 9.62 -2.52 7.50
CA ALA A 42 9.56 -3.42 6.35
C ALA A 42 8.93 -2.75 5.11
N ASP A 43 7.78 -2.07 5.27
CA ASP A 43 7.08 -1.43 4.15
C ASP A 43 6.47 -0.08 4.51
N VAL A 44 5.47 -0.02 5.39
CA VAL A 44 4.74 1.21 5.72
C VAL A 44 4.65 1.43 7.20
N GLY A 45 5.01 2.63 7.64
CA GLY A 45 4.83 3.09 9.00
C GLY A 45 3.97 4.34 9.08
N ILE A 46 3.02 4.34 9.99
CA ILE A 46 2.16 5.47 10.31
C ILE A 46 2.23 5.68 11.81
N ILE A 47 2.69 6.84 12.25
CA ILE A 47 2.77 7.21 13.67
C ILE A 47 2.00 8.50 13.88
N VAL A 48 0.86 8.39 14.56
CA VAL A 48 -0.03 9.53 14.86
C VAL A 48 0.28 10.03 16.28
N CYS A 49 0.58 11.31 16.43
CA CYS A 49 0.75 11.93 17.75
C CYS A 49 -0.61 12.39 18.30
N THR A 50 -1.14 11.69 19.28
CA THR A 50 -2.45 11.99 19.90
C THR A 50 -2.35 12.93 21.09
N SER A 51 -1.19 12.98 21.77
CA SER A 51 -0.89 13.92 22.87
C SER A 51 0.59 14.22 22.92
N GLY A 52 0.95 15.40 23.41
CA GLY A 52 2.33 15.84 23.54
C GLY A 52 3.05 16.04 22.21
N LYS A 53 4.30 15.66 22.17
CA LYS A 53 5.16 15.68 20.97
C LYS A 53 6.31 14.69 21.08
N PHE A 54 6.84 14.25 19.94
CA PHE A 54 8.06 13.46 19.87
C PHE A 54 8.95 13.90 18.70
N THR A 55 10.21 13.51 18.73
CA THR A 55 11.16 13.70 17.63
C THR A 55 11.55 12.32 17.12
N ILE A 56 11.36 12.11 15.84
CA ILE A 56 11.79 10.91 15.11
C ILE A 56 12.99 11.26 14.24
N ARG A 57 14.02 10.45 14.30
CA ARG A 57 15.16 10.51 13.39
C ARG A 57 15.00 9.41 12.35
N CYS A 58 15.02 9.79 11.07
CA CYS A 58 15.08 8.87 9.95
C CYS A 58 16.39 9.14 9.22
N GLU A 59 17.23 8.14 9.14
CA GLU A 59 18.61 8.29 8.69
C GLU A 59 19.30 9.47 9.43
N ASP A 60 19.75 10.50 8.72
CA ASP A 60 20.41 11.68 9.27
C ASP A 60 19.49 12.88 9.52
N VAL A 61 18.17 12.72 9.33
CA VAL A 61 17.20 13.83 9.43
C VAL A 61 16.28 13.65 10.63
N GLU A 62 16.17 14.70 11.46
CA GLU A 62 15.22 14.75 12.59
C GLU A 62 13.93 15.47 12.18
N TYR A 63 12.80 14.87 12.54
CA TYR A 63 11.46 15.42 12.35
C TYR A 63 10.76 15.54 13.70
N VAL A 64 10.19 16.71 13.98
CA VAL A 64 9.36 16.93 15.18
C VAL A 64 7.91 16.67 14.79
N VAL A 65 7.25 15.83 15.57
CA VAL A 65 5.84 15.48 15.39
C VAL A 65 5.06 15.98 16.61
N ASN A 66 4.16 16.91 16.40
CA ASN A 66 3.34 17.50 17.43
C ASN A 66 1.97 16.81 17.50
N LYS A 67 1.22 17.06 18.59
CA LYS A 67 -0.18 16.62 18.70
C LYS A 67 -0.98 17.01 17.44
N GLY A 68 -1.73 16.06 16.90
CA GLY A 68 -2.52 16.24 15.68
C GLY A 68 -1.75 16.03 14.38
N GLU A 69 -0.44 15.79 14.48
CA GLU A 69 0.38 15.47 13.32
C GLU A 69 0.62 13.95 13.20
N THR A 70 0.81 13.52 11.98
CA THR A 70 1.10 12.14 11.62
C THR A 70 2.43 12.07 10.88
N ALA A 71 3.32 11.22 11.35
CA ALA A 71 4.53 10.84 10.64
C ALA A 71 4.24 9.61 9.76
N PHE A 72 4.56 9.73 8.49
CA PHE A 72 4.51 8.64 7.52
C PHE A 72 5.93 8.22 7.20
N LEU A 73 6.19 6.93 7.25
CA LEU A 73 7.49 6.32 7.04
C LEU A 73 7.40 5.37 5.85
N SER A 74 8.33 5.48 4.90
CA SER A 74 8.37 4.63 3.71
C SER A 74 9.12 3.31 3.97
N HIS A 75 9.13 2.44 2.97
CA HIS A 75 9.76 1.11 3.06
C HIS A 75 11.27 1.21 3.26
N ASP A 76 11.82 0.24 3.95
CA ASP A 76 13.26 0.09 4.24
C ASP A 76 13.91 1.24 5.02
N VAL A 77 13.11 2.13 5.61
CA VAL A 77 13.59 3.24 6.42
C VAL A 77 13.95 2.78 7.81
N HIS A 78 15.12 3.22 8.28
CA HIS A 78 15.50 3.10 9.67
C HIS A 78 15.09 4.36 10.44
N PHE A 79 14.41 4.16 11.56
CA PHE A 79 14.05 5.28 12.42
C PHE A 79 14.36 5.03 13.89
N SER A 80 14.50 6.10 14.63
CA SER A 80 14.56 6.08 16.10
C SER A 80 13.83 7.27 16.69
N VAL A 81 13.11 7.05 17.79
CA VAL A 81 12.54 8.14 18.61
C VAL A 81 13.65 8.68 19.51
N THR A 82 14.05 9.92 19.29
CA THR A 82 15.21 10.51 19.99
C THR A 82 14.81 11.35 21.21
N LYS A 83 13.62 11.98 21.18
CA LYS A 83 13.09 12.83 22.24
C LYS A 83 11.57 12.76 22.25
N HIS A 84 10.96 12.91 23.42
CA HIS A 84 9.51 13.04 23.55
C HIS A 84 9.15 13.81 24.83
N SER A 85 7.93 14.38 24.87
CA SER A 85 7.36 14.95 26.08
C SER A 85 6.81 13.86 27.01
N ALA A 86 6.73 14.13 28.30
CA ALA A 86 6.28 13.15 29.30
C ALA A 86 4.80 12.73 29.12
N ASP A 87 4.00 13.56 28.46
CA ASP A 87 2.59 13.30 28.13
C ASP A 87 2.39 12.74 26.70
N CYS A 88 3.49 12.37 26.01
CA CYS A 88 3.42 11.94 24.64
C CYS A 88 2.69 10.60 24.51
N SER A 89 1.61 10.60 23.74
CA SER A 89 0.87 9.40 23.36
C SER A 89 0.79 9.31 21.84
N VAL A 90 0.94 8.11 21.33
CA VAL A 90 0.96 7.84 19.90
C VAL A 90 0.11 6.63 19.54
N VAL A 91 -0.33 6.61 18.30
CA VAL A 91 -0.88 5.43 17.63
C VAL A 91 0.13 5.01 16.57
N ILE A 92 0.49 3.74 16.58
CA ILE A 92 1.41 3.15 15.59
C ILE A 92 0.67 2.11 14.77
N ILE A 93 0.80 2.20 13.44
CA ILE A 93 0.32 1.19 12.50
C ILE A 93 1.49 0.90 11.55
N LEU A 94 2.03 -0.31 11.65
CA LEU A 94 3.06 -0.83 10.76
C LEU A 94 2.46 -1.98 9.96
N TYR A 95 2.66 -2.01 8.66
CA TYR A 95 2.16 -3.12 7.85
C TYR A 95 2.99 -3.37 6.60
N ARG A 96 2.92 -4.61 6.11
CA ARG A 96 3.56 -5.02 4.87
C ARG A 96 2.59 -4.83 3.71
N ALA A 97 3.03 -4.14 2.67
CA ALA A 97 2.21 -3.91 1.48
C ALA A 97 1.82 -5.23 0.78
N ASP A 98 2.65 -6.28 0.92
CA ASP A 98 2.37 -7.60 0.38
C ASP A 98 1.07 -8.20 0.90
N SER A 99 0.72 -7.93 2.18
CA SER A 99 -0.50 -8.44 2.83
C SER A 99 -1.79 -8.03 2.12
N ILE A 100 -1.72 -6.95 1.36
CA ILE A 100 -2.86 -6.36 0.65
C ILE A 100 -2.63 -6.28 -0.87
N ARG A 101 -1.45 -6.69 -1.35
CA ARG A 101 -1.05 -6.59 -2.77
C ARG A 101 -2.00 -7.33 -3.71
N ASP A 102 -2.51 -8.49 -3.30
CA ASP A 102 -3.40 -9.32 -4.12
C ASP A 102 -4.77 -8.68 -4.34
N ILE A 103 -5.21 -7.88 -3.37
CA ILE A 103 -6.50 -7.18 -3.42
C ILE A 103 -6.34 -5.84 -4.18
N LEU A 104 -5.13 -5.33 -4.24
CA LEU A 104 -4.79 -3.93 -4.42
C LEU A 104 -4.12 -3.54 -5.73
N GLY A 105 -4.30 -4.14 -6.83
CA GLY A 105 -3.77 -3.57 -8.10
C GLY A 105 -3.66 -2.02 -8.11
N ILE A 106 -4.43 -1.34 -7.28
CA ILE A 106 -4.54 0.12 -7.14
C ILE A 106 -3.78 0.69 -5.93
N THR A 107 -3.57 -0.03 -4.84
CA THR A 107 -3.07 0.57 -3.58
C THR A 107 -1.56 0.75 -3.54
N ILE A 108 -0.80 -0.03 -4.28
CA ILE A 108 0.61 0.31 -4.60
C ILE A 108 0.69 1.74 -5.17
N VAL A 109 -0.35 2.16 -5.86
CA VAL A 109 -0.50 3.51 -6.41
C VAL A 109 -0.64 4.57 -5.31
N GLY A 110 -1.47 4.32 -4.30
CA GLY A 110 -1.64 5.27 -3.20
C GLY A 110 -0.35 5.45 -2.40
N MET A 111 0.39 4.37 -2.15
CA MET A 111 1.66 4.42 -1.42
C MET A 111 2.76 5.08 -2.24
N LYS A 112 2.92 4.74 -3.52
CA LYS A 112 3.82 5.45 -4.42
C LYS A 112 3.44 6.91 -4.64
N PHE A 113 2.18 7.25 -4.46
CA PHE A 113 1.72 8.64 -4.49
C PHE A 113 2.22 9.42 -3.28
N ILE A 114 2.16 8.83 -2.12
CA ILE A 114 2.72 9.40 -0.91
C ILE A 114 4.23 9.62 -1.09
N GLU A 115 4.97 8.62 -1.58
CA GLU A 115 6.39 8.72 -1.93
C GLU A 115 6.67 9.81 -2.98
N MET A 116 5.79 9.98 -3.96
CA MET A 116 5.97 10.96 -5.04
C MET A 116 5.69 12.40 -4.59
N LEU A 117 4.74 12.60 -3.68
CA LEU A 117 4.48 13.91 -3.10
C LEU A 117 5.65 14.39 -2.24
N ASN A 118 6.39 13.48 -1.67
CA ASN A 118 7.50 13.80 -0.78
C ASN A 118 8.56 12.68 -0.83
N PRO A 119 9.57 12.76 -1.70
CA PRO A 119 10.59 11.73 -1.87
C PRO A 119 11.57 11.64 -0.67
N ARG A 120 11.06 11.75 0.55
CA ARG A 120 11.80 11.65 1.80
C ARG A 120 11.41 10.36 2.50
N ASP A 121 12.32 9.84 3.28
CA ASP A 121 12.14 8.63 4.07
C ASP A 121 11.04 8.78 5.13
N CYS A 122 10.85 10.01 5.61
CA CYS A 122 9.78 10.39 6.54
C CYS A 122 9.19 11.74 6.13
N TRP A 123 7.88 11.88 6.29
CA TRP A 123 7.22 13.18 6.20
C TRP A 123 6.17 13.30 7.31
N VAL A 124 6.07 14.51 7.83
CA VAL A 124 5.15 14.86 8.91
C VAL A 124 4.13 15.84 8.39
N MET A 125 2.85 15.59 8.66
CA MET A 125 1.78 16.50 8.29
C MET A 125 0.65 16.50 9.30
N HIS A 126 -0.05 17.62 9.37
CA HIS A 126 -1.29 17.73 10.12
C HIS A 126 -2.41 17.11 9.27
N THR A 127 -2.94 15.99 9.73
CA THR A 127 -3.99 15.26 8.98
C THR A 127 -5.39 15.72 9.35
N GLY A 128 -5.61 16.17 10.61
CA GLY A 128 -6.93 16.49 11.15
C GLY A 128 -7.85 15.26 11.31
N HIS A 129 -7.28 14.06 11.23
CA HIS A 129 -8.02 12.78 11.22
C HIS A 129 -7.48 11.78 12.25
N GLU A 130 -6.85 12.28 13.34
CA GLU A 130 -6.23 11.47 14.39
C GLU A 130 -7.20 10.46 15.01
N ASP A 131 -8.43 10.91 15.30
CA ASP A 131 -9.48 10.06 15.88
C ASP A 131 -9.88 8.91 14.95
N GLU A 132 -9.91 9.16 13.64
CA GLU A 132 -10.23 8.13 12.65
C GLU A 132 -9.09 7.11 12.53
N LEU A 133 -7.84 7.58 12.47
CA LEU A 133 -6.66 6.72 12.40
C LEU A 133 -6.51 5.88 13.67
N THR A 134 -6.87 6.44 14.84
CA THR A 134 -6.92 5.71 16.12
C THR A 134 -7.94 4.57 16.05
N LYS A 135 -9.15 4.82 15.55
CA LYS A 135 -10.18 3.78 15.37
C LYS A 135 -9.73 2.66 14.44
N TYR A 136 -9.02 2.99 13.35
CA TYR A 136 -8.45 1.95 12.49
C TYR A 136 -7.43 1.08 13.23
N SER A 137 -6.57 1.68 14.05
CA SER A 137 -5.62 0.94 14.88
C SER A 137 -6.33 0.02 15.87
N GLU A 138 -7.36 0.50 16.56
CA GLU A 138 -8.16 -0.29 17.49
C GLU A 138 -8.84 -1.49 16.79
N LEU A 139 -9.48 -1.26 15.63
CA LEU A 139 -10.11 -2.34 14.86
C LEU A 139 -9.10 -3.39 14.36
N LEU A 140 -7.94 -2.95 13.91
CA LEU A 140 -6.86 -3.85 13.48
C LEU A 140 -6.31 -4.65 14.65
N ALA A 141 -6.22 -4.06 15.85
CA ALA A 141 -5.75 -4.72 17.07
C ALA A 141 -6.72 -5.79 17.59
N LEU A 142 -8.05 -5.55 17.49
CA LEU A 142 -9.07 -6.50 17.97
C LEU A 142 -8.98 -7.87 17.32
N ASN A 143 -8.57 -7.95 16.07
CA ASN A 143 -8.56 -9.18 15.27
C ASN A 143 -7.21 -9.92 15.28
N ASN A 144 -6.24 -9.47 16.07
CA ASN A 144 -4.90 -10.06 16.09
C ASN A 144 -4.83 -11.42 16.83
N SER A 145 -5.79 -11.73 17.72
CA SER A 145 -5.79 -12.97 18.52
C SER A 145 -6.46 -14.15 17.83
N ASP A 146 -7.20 -13.94 16.75
CA ASP A 146 -7.96 -14.98 16.06
C ASP A 146 -7.30 -15.38 14.74
N ASN A 147 -6.69 -16.55 14.71
CA ASN A 147 -6.04 -17.12 13.53
C ASN A 147 -7.02 -17.82 12.56
N ASN A 148 -8.29 -17.40 12.51
CA ASN A 148 -9.23 -17.97 11.56
C ASN A 148 -9.21 -17.17 10.22
N VAL A 149 -9.65 -17.84 9.15
CA VAL A 149 -9.65 -17.28 7.77
C VAL A 149 -10.49 -16.00 7.70
N PHE A 150 -11.58 -15.89 8.46
CA PHE A 150 -12.44 -14.70 8.44
C PHE A 150 -11.75 -13.51 9.08
N ALA A 151 -11.11 -13.66 10.23
CA ALA A 151 -10.35 -12.61 10.91
C ALA A 151 -9.17 -12.13 10.05
N ALA A 152 -8.46 -13.05 9.40
CA ALA A 152 -7.37 -12.69 8.48
C ALA A 152 -7.86 -11.85 7.29
N ASN A 153 -8.99 -12.24 6.66
CA ASN A 153 -9.57 -11.49 5.57
C ASN A 153 -10.15 -10.14 6.02
N GLU A 154 -10.77 -10.08 7.20
CA GLU A 154 -11.26 -8.83 7.78
C GLU A 154 -10.13 -7.83 7.99
N ARG A 155 -9.00 -8.23 8.60
CA ARG A 155 -7.80 -7.39 8.75
C ARG A 155 -7.29 -6.86 7.42
N ARG A 156 -7.22 -7.70 6.40
CA ARG A 156 -6.81 -7.30 5.05
C ARG A 156 -7.75 -6.25 4.44
N LEU A 157 -9.06 -6.41 4.61
CA LEU A 157 -10.06 -5.44 4.14
C LEU A 157 -10.01 -4.13 4.93
N LEU A 158 -9.77 -4.19 6.25
CA LEU A 158 -9.57 -3.00 7.08
C LEU A 158 -8.32 -2.21 6.66
N LEU A 159 -7.21 -2.89 6.37
CA LEU A 159 -6.00 -2.25 5.83
C LEU A 159 -6.25 -1.62 4.46
N LEU A 160 -7.00 -2.32 3.61
CA LEU A 160 -7.40 -1.77 2.33
C LEU A 160 -8.23 -0.50 2.52
N SER A 161 -9.21 -0.54 3.41
CA SER A 161 -10.04 0.62 3.77
C SER A 161 -9.19 1.77 4.31
N LEU A 162 -8.26 1.50 5.24
CA LEU A 162 -7.33 2.49 5.76
C LEU A 162 -6.50 3.13 4.64
N THR A 163 -5.99 2.32 3.71
CA THR A 163 -5.19 2.86 2.61
C THR A 163 -5.99 3.79 1.70
N TYR A 164 -7.24 3.43 1.37
CA TYR A 164 -8.12 4.34 0.63
C TYR A 164 -8.46 5.60 1.43
N ARG A 165 -8.65 5.48 2.76
CA ARG A 165 -8.88 6.64 3.61
C ARG A 165 -7.69 7.58 3.62
N LEU A 166 -6.47 7.06 3.73
CA LEU A 166 -5.25 7.85 3.61
C LEU A 166 -5.16 8.55 2.25
N CYS A 167 -5.45 7.86 1.16
CA CYS A 167 -5.50 8.49 -0.17
C CYS A 167 -6.49 9.66 -0.21
N ASN A 168 -7.67 9.52 0.42
CA ASN A 168 -8.64 10.61 0.50
C ASN A 168 -8.13 11.78 1.35
N ILE A 169 -7.53 11.52 2.52
CA ILE A 169 -6.92 12.56 3.37
C ILE A 169 -5.88 13.35 2.58
N PHE A 170 -4.98 12.64 1.90
CA PHE A 170 -3.96 13.29 1.06
C PHE A 170 -4.56 14.09 -0.09
N HIS A 171 -5.61 13.57 -0.72
CA HIS A 171 -6.31 14.30 -1.78
C HIS A 171 -6.97 15.58 -1.25
N GLU A 172 -7.59 15.54 -0.07
CA GLU A 172 -8.18 16.69 0.60
C GLU A 172 -7.11 17.76 0.90
N ILE A 173 -5.99 17.37 1.49
CA ILE A 173 -4.87 18.27 1.81
C ILE A 173 -4.24 18.85 0.52
N SER A 174 -4.14 18.05 -0.53
CA SER A 174 -3.54 18.45 -1.80
C SER A 174 -4.41 19.42 -2.61
N LYS A 175 -5.73 19.45 -2.39
CA LYS A 175 -6.63 20.41 -3.05
C LYS A 175 -6.32 21.86 -2.69
N ASP A 176 -5.86 22.11 -1.48
CA ASP A 176 -5.49 23.44 -1.01
C ASP A 176 -4.10 23.90 -1.51
N SER A 177 -3.31 22.96 -2.01
CA SER A 177 -2.05 23.24 -2.70
C SER A 177 -2.28 23.09 -4.20
N ASP A 178 -2.08 24.15 -4.96
CA ASP A 178 -2.15 24.23 -6.45
C ASP A 178 -1.01 23.38 -7.08
N ASN A 179 -1.02 22.09 -6.81
CA ASN A 179 0.14 21.22 -6.99
C ASN A 179 -0.06 20.35 -8.25
N ALA A 180 0.78 20.58 -9.25
CA ALA A 180 0.86 19.78 -10.48
C ALA A 180 0.99 18.27 -10.22
N SER A 181 1.48 17.89 -9.05
CA SER A 181 1.59 16.51 -8.56
C SER A 181 0.24 15.87 -8.28
N SER A 182 -0.71 16.59 -7.66
CA SER A 182 -2.07 16.12 -7.40
C SER A 182 -2.80 15.77 -8.70
N ARG A 183 -2.70 16.64 -9.72
CA ARG A 183 -3.32 16.38 -11.03
C ARG A 183 -2.71 15.18 -11.77
N LYS A 184 -1.40 14.97 -11.66
CA LYS A 184 -0.75 13.79 -12.26
C LYS A 184 -1.29 12.49 -11.65
N LEU A 185 -1.54 12.48 -10.34
CA LEU A 185 -2.12 11.32 -9.69
C LEU A 185 -3.56 11.08 -10.10
N GLU A 186 -4.41 12.10 -10.12
CA GLU A 186 -5.79 11.93 -10.57
C GLU A 186 -5.84 11.26 -11.95
N ILE A 187 -5.01 11.75 -12.88
CA ILE A 187 -4.88 11.14 -14.20
C ILE A 187 -4.40 9.68 -14.11
N TYR A 188 -3.42 9.41 -13.25
CA TYR A 188 -2.92 8.04 -13.08
C TYR A 188 -4.01 7.12 -12.50
N MET A 189 -4.78 7.55 -11.51
CA MET A 189 -5.89 6.79 -10.93
C MET A 189 -6.99 6.52 -11.97
N GLN A 190 -7.35 7.53 -12.78
CA GLN A 190 -8.28 7.35 -13.90
C GLN A 190 -7.74 6.34 -14.92
N LEU A 191 -6.43 6.37 -15.21
CA LEU A 191 -5.80 5.37 -16.08
C LEU A 191 -5.93 3.97 -15.52
N ILE A 192 -5.66 3.75 -14.22
CA ILE A 192 -5.78 2.44 -13.59
C ILE A 192 -7.22 1.92 -13.67
N GLN A 193 -8.22 2.76 -13.42
CA GLN A 193 -9.64 2.40 -13.59
C GLN A 193 -9.97 2.02 -15.03
N LEU A 194 -9.43 2.75 -16.02
CA LEU A 194 -9.60 2.40 -17.43
C LEU A 194 -8.89 1.10 -17.77
N ILE A 195 -7.69 0.86 -17.24
CA ILE A 195 -6.98 -0.41 -17.44
C ILE A 195 -7.81 -1.55 -16.86
N ASP A 196 -8.30 -1.46 -15.63
CA ASP A 196 -9.12 -2.49 -15.01
C ASP A 196 -10.37 -2.82 -15.83
N LYS A 197 -10.96 -1.82 -16.45
CA LYS A 197 -12.15 -1.97 -17.30
C LYS A 197 -11.85 -2.57 -18.68
N TYR A 198 -10.68 -2.28 -19.27
CA TYR A 198 -10.43 -2.54 -20.70
C TYR A 198 -9.19 -3.42 -20.98
N TYR A 199 -8.44 -3.88 -19.97
CA TYR A 199 -7.18 -4.63 -20.18
C TYR A 199 -7.32 -5.89 -21.03
N THR A 200 -8.50 -6.49 -21.07
CA THR A 200 -8.76 -7.69 -21.89
C THR A 200 -8.86 -7.36 -23.38
N SER A 201 -9.42 -6.20 -23.73
CA SER A 201 -9.66 -5.77 -25.12
C SER A 201 -8.61 -4.81 -25.65
N GLU A 202 -8.04 -3.96 -24.79
CA GLU A 202 -7.21 -2.85 -25.18
C GLU A 202 -5.81 -2.92 -24.54
N ARG A 203 -4.77 -2.91 -25.37
CA ARG A 203 -3.37 -3.04 -24.90
C ARG A 203 -2.50 -1.85 -25.27
N GLY A 204 -2.98 -0.95 -26.12
CA GLY A 204 -2.22 0.16 -26.66
C GLY A 204 -2.38 1.44 -25.85
N VAL A 205 -1.27 2.15 -25.60
CA VAL A 205 -1.27 3.44 -24.88
C VAL A 205 -2.21 4.46 -25.49
N ARG A 206 -2.38 4.45 -26.83
CA ARG A 206 -3.21 5.43 -27.53
C ARG A 206 -4.67 5.39 -27.09
N PHE A 207 -5.23 4.19 -26.91
CA PHE A 207 -6.61 4.02 -26.43
C PHE A 207 -6.85 4.72 -25.07
N TYR A 208 -5.93 4.52 -24.13
CA TYR A 208 -6.03 5.12 -22.81
C TYR A 208 -5.79 6.63 -22.83
N ALA A 209 -4.84 7.09 -23.64
CA ALA A 209 -4.56 8.49 -23.79
C ALA A 209 -5.76 9.25 -24.40
N ASP A 210 -6.39 8.71 -25.45
CA ASP A 210 -7.57 9.29 -26.07
C ASP A 210 -8.75 9.40 -25.08
N ARG A 211 -8.95 8.36 -24.21
CA ARG A 211 -9.97 8.36 -23.17
C ARG A 211 -9.74 9.38 -22.05
N LEU A 212 -8.49 9.70 -21.77
CA LEU A 212 -8.09 10.71 -20.79
C LEU A 212 -7.91 12.11 -21.39
N CYS A 213 -8.22 12.28 -22.69
CA CYS A 213 -8.02 13.54 -23.44
C CYS A 213 -6.55 14.02 -23.36
N LEU A 214 -5.58 13.10 -23.42
CA LEU A 214 -4.15 13.37 -23.35
C LEU A 214 -3.43 12.87 -24.59
N SER A 215 -2.23 13.43 -24.85
CA SER A 215 -1.35 12.82 -25.84
C SER A 215 -0.70 11.54 -25.30
N PRO A 216 -0.45 10.52 -26.15
CA PRO A 216 0.24 9.29 -25.72
C PRO A 216 1.62 9.56 -25.11
N LYS A 217 2.35 10.57 -25.62
CA LYS A 217 3.65 10.99 -25.10
C LYS A 217 3.54 11.53 -23.68
N TYR A 218 2.56 12.39 -23.42
CA TYR A 218 2.34 12.95 -22.09
C TYR A 218 1.93 11.88 -21.09
N LEU A 219 0.98 11.01 -21.46
CA LEU A 219 0.55 9.89 -20.61
C LEU A 219 1.71 8.95 -20.28
N THR A 220 2.55 8.59 -21.26
CA THR A 220 3.73 7.75 -21.04
C THR A 220 4.71 8.40 -20.07
N SER A 221 5.00 9.69 -20.23
CA SER A 221 5.90 10.43 -19.33
C SER A 221 5.33 10.54 -17.93
N LEU A 222 4.02 10.81 -17.80
CA LEU A 222 3.32 10.88 -16.52
C LEU A 222 3.38 9.54 -15.78
N VAL A 223 3.00 8.44 -16.46
CA VAL A 223 3.00 7.10 -15.88
C VAL A 223 4.39 6.71 -15.42
N LYS A 224 5.41 6.99 -16.21
CA LYS A 224 6.81 6.73 -15.85
C LYS A 224 7.23 7.52 -14.61
N SER A 225 6.81 8.79 -14.50
CA SER A 225 7.13 9.63 -13.34
C SER A 225 6.41 9.22 -12.06
N VAL A 226 5.26 8.52 -12.16
CA VAL A 226 4.43 8.13 -11.01
C VAL A 226 4.72 6.70 -10.54
N SER A 227 5.04 5.77 -11.44
CA SER A 227 5.08 4.35 -11.09
C SER A 227 6.29 3.59 -11.62
N ASP A 228 7.24 4.26 -12.23
CA ASP A 228 8.37 3.64 -12.95
C ASP A 228 7.98 2.60 -14.02
N ASN A 229 6.70 2.43 -14.28
CA ASN A 229 6.20 1.53 -15.29
C ASN A 229 5.80 2.30 -16.56
N SER A 230 5.73 1.59 -17.67
CA SER A 230 5.00 2.05 -18.86
C SER A 230 3.51 1.70 -18.73
N VAL A 231 2.67 2.37 -19.51
CA VAL A 231 1.24 2.02 -19.61
C VAL A 231 1.06 0.56 -20.02
N GLN A 232 1.88 0.08 -20.96
CA GLN A 232 1.83 -1.30 -21.43
C GLN A 232 2.19 -2.31 -20.34
N GLU A 233 3.18 -2.03 -19.50
CA GLU A 233 3.52 -2.88 -18.35
C GLU A 233 2.38 -2.95 -17.34
N LEU A 234 1.69 -1.83 -17.08
CA LEU A 234 0.50 -1.81 -16.21
C LEU A 234 -0.62 -2.70 -16.76
N VAL A 235 -0.90 -2.61 -18.06
CA VAL A 235 -1.88 -3.49 -18.75
C VAL A 235 -1.46 -4.95 -18.65
N PHE A 236 -0.17 -5.26 -18.88
CA PHE A 236 0.35 -6.62 -18.79
C PHE A 236 0.26 -7.19 -17.37
N LYS A 237 0.51 -6.37 -16.36
CA LYS A 237 0.32 -6.76 -14.95
C LYS A 237 -1.15 -7.11 -14.67
N ALA A 238 -2.10 -6.32 -15.16
CA ALA A 238 -3.53 -6.59 -15.01
C ALA A 238 -3.94 -7.92 -15.69
N ILE A 239 -3.48 -8.15 -16.92
CA ILE A 239 -3.71 -9.41 -17.65
C ILE A 239 -3.11 -10.59 -16.89
N THR A 240 -1.88 -10.46 -16.41
CA THR A 240 -1.16 -11.53 -15.68
C THR A 240 -1.88 -11.88 -14.39
N LYS A 241 -2.30 -10.89 -13.61
CA LYS A 241 -3.06 -11.09 -12.38
C LYS A 241 -4.36 -11.88 -12.66
N LYS A 242 -5.11 -11.48 -13.67
CA LYS A 242 -6.34 -12.18 -14.06
C LYS A 242 -6.08 -13.58 -14.57
N ALA A 243 -5.01 -13.77 -15.35
CA ALA A 243 -4.60 -15.09 -15.83
C ALA A 243 -4.26 -16.03 -14.67
N ILE A 244 -3.47 -15.58 -13.70
CA ILE A 244 -3.15 -16.34 -12.49
C ILE A 244 -4.45 -16.74 -11.76
N SER A 245 -5.32 -15.77 -11.49
CA SER A 245 -6.61 -16.03 -10.85
C SER A 245 -7.41 -17.10 -11.59
N LEU A 246 -7.58 -17.01 -12.92
CA LEU A 246 -8.33 -18.00 -13.70
C LEU A 246 -7.67 -19.38 -13.71
N ILE A 247 -6.34 -19.44 -13.72
CA ILE A 247 -5.59 -20.70 -13.70
C ILE A 247 -5.75 -21.42 -12.36
N THR A 248 -5.78 -20.68 -11.24
CA THR A 248 -5.81 -21.26 -9.88
C THR A 248 -7.22 -21.50 -9.35
N THR A 249 -8.19 -20.68 -9.75
CA THR A 249 -9.55 -20.73 -9.17
C THR A 249 -10.61 -21.34 -10.09
N THR A 250 -10.24 -21.76 -11.30
CA THR A 250 -11.21 -22.34 -12.25
C THR A 250 -10.66 -23.56 -12.98
N ASP A 251 -11.55 -24.44 -13.43
CA ASP A 251 -11.23 -25.60 -14.29
C ASP A 251 -11.12 -25.25 -15.79
N LYS A 252 -11.12 -23.97 -16.14
CA LYS A 252 -11.01 -23.53 -17.54
C LYS A 252 -9.71 -24.06 -18.15
N SER A 253 -9.81 -24.56 -19.37
CA SER A 253 -8.65 -24.94 -20.17
C SER A 253 -7.79 -23.71 -20.48
N ILE A 254 -6.51 -23.92 -20.74
CA ILE A 254 -5.58 -22.81 -21.12
C ILE A 254 -6.06 -22.11 -22.40
N LYS A 255 -6.76 -22.81 -23.27
CA LYS A 255 -7.36 -22.24 -24.49
C LYS A 255 -8.50 -21.29 -24.13
N GLU A 256 -9.43 -21.69 -23.25
CA GLU A 256 -10.54 -20.85 -22.81
C GLU A 256 -10.05 -19.60 -22.05
N ILE A 257 -8.97 -19.74 -21.28
CA ILE A 257 -8.34 -18.59 -20.62
C ILE A 257 -7.72 -17.64 -21.64
N ALA A 258 -7.04 -18.16 -22.65
CA ALA A 258 -6.48 -17.37 -23.75
C ALA A 258 -7.57 -16.61 -24.51
N ASP A 259 -8.68 -17.28 -24.83
CA ASP A 259 -9.84 -16.67 -25.49
C ASP A 259 -10.48 -15.58 -24.62
N TYR A 260 -10.68 -15.86 -23.32
CA TYR A 260 -11.23 -14.88 -22.36
C TYR A 260 -10.35 -13.61 -22.26
N LEU A 261 -9.03 -13.78 -22.27
CA LEU A 261 -8.06 -12.67 -22.19
C LEU A 261 -7.74 -12.07 -23.57
N ASN A 262 -8.52 -12.43 -24.60
CA ASN A 262 -8.40 -11.93 -25.97
C ASN A 262 -6.98 -12.08 -26.55
N PHE A 263 -6.41 -13.30 -26.40
CA PHE A 263 -5.21 -13.70 -27.11
C PHE A 263 -5.57 -14.40 -28.43
N PRO A 264 -4.76 -14.25 -29.48
CA PRO A 264 -5.04 -14.91 -30.78
C PRO A 264 -5.15 -16.42 -30.69
N ASN A 265 -4.43 -17.04 -29.77
CA ASN A 265 -4.43 -18.47 -29.50
C ASN A 265 -3.73 -18.81 -28.18
N ALA A 266 -3.87 -20.06 -27.72
CA ALA A 266 -3.26 -20.56 -26.50
C ALA A 266 -1.71 -20.47 -26.49
N SER A 267 -1.06 -20.60 -27.66
CA SER A 267 0.40 -20.49 -27.78
C SER A 267 0.89 -19.06 -27.51
N ALA A 268 0.21 -18.06 -28.08
CA ALA A 268 0.51 -16.64 -27.82
C ALA A 268 0.32 -16.29 -26.34
N PHE A 269 -0.76 -16.79 -25.72
CA PHE A 269 -0.98 -16.64 -24.29
C PHE A 269 0.11 -17.35 -23.47
N GLY A 270 0.47 -18.59 -23.81
CA GLY A 270 1.51 -19.34 -23.12
C GLY A 270 2.88 -18.64 -23.16
N THR A 271 3.24 -18.06 -24.32
CA THR A 271 4.46 -17.26 -24.46
C THR A 271 4.42 -15.99 -23.61
N PHE A 272 3.31 -15.27 -23.64
CA PHE A 272 3.10 -14.08 -22.80
C PHE A 272 3.21 -14.44 -21.32
N PHE A 273 2.46 -15.44 -20.86
CA PHE A 273 2.42 -15.84 -19.46
C PHE A 273 3.80 -16.28 -18.97
N LYS A 274 4.51 -17.11 -19.75
CA LYS A 274 5.88 -17.53 -19.40
C LYS A 274 6.84 -16.36 -19.29
N LYS A 275 6.70 -15.35 -20.16
CA LYS A 275 7.51 -14.13 -20.08
C LYS A 275 7.24 -13.32 -18.82
N GLN A 276 5.99 -13.27 -18.35
CA GLN A 276 5.60 -12.48 -17.17
C GLN A 276 5.86 -13.22 -15.84
N VAL A 277 5.66 -14.53 -15.80
CA VAL A 277 5.64 -15.35 -14.57
C VAL A 277 6.87 -16.26 -14.45
N GLY A 278 7.64 -16.42 -15.54
CA GLY A 278 8.83 -17.28 -15.59
C GLY A 278 8.54 -18.74 -15.93
N MET A 279 7.29 -19.21 -15.88
CA MET A 279 6.91 -20.59 -16.18
C MET A 279 5.64 -20.66 -17.04
N SER A 280 5.38 -21.84 -17.65
CA SER A 280 4.19 -22.04 -18.48
C SER A 280 2.90 -22.05 -17.65
N PRO A 281 1.73 -21.68 -18.23
CA PRO A 281 0.45 -21.74 -17.53
C PRO A 281 0.11 -23.14 -16.98
N ILE A 282 0.47 -24.19 -17.72
CA ILE A 282 0.23 -25.58 -17.31
C ILE A 282 1.08 -25.94 -16.08
N ASN A 283 2.38 -25.61 -16.11
CA ASN A 283 3.27 -25.87 -14.98
C ASN A 283 2.85 -25.05 -13.75
N TYR A 284 2.38 -23.82 -13.97
CA TYR A 284 1.87 -22.98 -12.88
C TYR A 284 0.66 -23.62 -12.21
N ARG A 285 -0.31 -24.11 -12.99
CA ARG A 285 -1.49 -24.82 -12.46
C ARG A 285 -1.10 -26.05 -11.64
N GLN A 286 -0.17 -26.87 -12.17
CA GLN A 286 0.29 -28.08 -11.48
C GLN A 286 1.03 -27.80 -10.16
N LYS A 287 1.66 -26.64 -10.05
CA LYS A 287 2.38 -26.24 -8.83
C LYS A 287 1.43 -25.75 -7.73
N GLU A 288 0.33 -25.13 -8.11
CA GLU A 288 -0.64 -24.52 -7.19
C GLU A 288 -1.83 -25.46 -6.86
N SER A 289 -1.96 -26.59 -7.57
CA SER A 289 -2.91 -27.68 -7.27
C SER A 289 -2.31 -28.68 -6.29
#